data_6b77692018878efcdf3b7508614ce4e2
#
_entry.id   6b77692018878efcdf3b7508614ce4e2
#
_cell.length_a   1.000
_cell.length_b   1.000
_cell.length_c   1.000
_cell.angle_alpha   90.00
_cell.angle_beta   90.00
_cell.angle_gamma   90.00
#
_symmetry.space_group_name_H-M   'P 1'
#
loop_
_entity.id
_entity.type
_entity.pdbx_description
1 polymer ?
#
loop_
_entity_poly.entity_id
_entity_poly.type
_entity_poly.pdbx_seq_one_letter_code
_entity_poly.pdbx_strand_id
1 'polypeptide(L)'
;LQVIPEDFRLAEEIATRELERNPTDPEAVTVMARVHSMWLLRGWDRSTARYQKAKSTAERALQLAPDEPEAHVALAIFLYT
;
A
#
# COMPACT_ATOMS: atom_id res chain seq x y z
N LEU A 1 7.56 -19.18 11.27
CA LEU A 1 7.17 -17.95 11.96
C LEU A 1 7.73 -16.74 11.22
N GLN A 2 6.86 -15.87 10.74
CA GLN A 2 7.28 -14.67 10.03
C GLN A 2 7.25 -13.47 10.94
N VAL A 3 8.34 -12.69 10.91
CA VAL A 3 8.43 -11.45 11.67
C VAL A 3 8.15 -10.29 10.73
N ILE A 4 7.11 -9.54 11.02
CA ILE A 4 6.76 -8.35 10.24
C ILE A 4 7.44 -7.16 10.90
N PRO A 5 8.26 -6.41 10.15
CA PRO A 5 8.92 -5.23 10.73
C PRO A 5 7.91 -4.24 11.31
N GLU A 6 8.23 -3.74 12.49
CA GLU A 6 7.37 -2.77 13.18
C GLU A 6 7.13 -1.53 12.35
N ASP A 7 8.12 -1.12 11.56
CA ASP A 7 7.99 0.05 10.69
C ASP A 7 6.83 -0.05 9.71
N PHE A 8 6.59 -1.26 9.17
CA PHE A 8 5.49 -1.46 8.24
C PHE A 8 4.14 -1.44 8.95
N ARG A 9 4.08 -1.99 10.16
CA ARG A 9 2.85 -1.92 10.95
C ARG A 9 2.53 -0.49 11.33
N LEU A 10 3.53 0.26 11.72
CA LEU A 10 3.36 1.67 12.10
C LEU A 10 2.95 2.52 10.89
N ALA A 11 3.59 2.30 9.74
CA ALA A 11 3.25 3.02 8.52
C ALA A 11 1.80 2.77 8.10
N GLU A 12 1.35 1.52 8.18
CA GLU A 12 -0.04 1.18 7.86
C GLU A 12 -1.00 1.88 8.83
N GLU A 13 -0.68 1.88 10.11
CA GLU A 13 -1.53 2.51 11.11
C GLU A 13 -1.63 4.02 10.90
N ILE A 14 -0.51 4.69 10.67
CA ILE A 14 -0.47 6.14 10.45
C ILE A 14 -1.25 6.50 9.19
N ALA A 15 -1.02 5.76 8.10
CA ALA A 15 -1.71 6.03 6.85
C ALA A 15 -3.21 5.77 6.96
N THR A 16 -3.61 4.73 7.71
CA THR A 16 -5.02 4.44 7.95
C THR A 16 -5.69 5.61 8.66
N ARG A 17 -5.06 6.14 9.69
CA ARG A 17 -5.60 7.30 10.42
C ARG A 17 -5.73 8.53 9.54
N GLU A 18 -4.71 8.79 8.70
CA GLU A 18 -4.76 9.94 7.81
C GLU A 18 -5.87 9.80 6.78
N LEU A 19 -6.10 8.60 6.26
CA LEU A 19 -7.17 8.35 5.30
C LEU A 19 -8.56 8.44 5.92
N GLU A 20 -8.70 8.18 7.22
CA GLU A 20 -9.96 8.42 7.93
C GLU A 20 -10.28 9.91 7.99
N ARG A 21 -9.25 10.75 8.12
CA ARG A 21 -9.39 12.20 8.16
C ARG A 21 -9.54 12.80 6.76
N ASN A 22 -8.77 12.30 5.81
CA ASN A 22 -8.76 12.79 4.44
C ASN A 22 -8.63 11.61 3.47
N PRO A 23 -9.77 11.05 3.00
CA PRO A 23 -9.75 9.86 2.15
C PRO A 23 -9.06 10.02 0.80
N THR A 24 -8.81 11.25 0.37
CA THR A 24 -8.16 11.54 -0.91
C THR A 24 -6.74 12.07 -0.77
N ASP A 25 -6.14 11.93 0.42
CA ASP A 25 -4.75 12.35 0.64
C ASP A 25 -3.82 11.50 -0.22
N PRO A 26 -3.17 12.08 -1.25
CA PRO A 26 -2.36 11.29 -2.18
C PRO A 26 -1.18 10.60 -1.49
N GLU A 27 -0.56 11.26 -0.53
CA GLU A 27 0.59 10.71 0.18
C GLU A 27 0.17 9.48 1.00
N ALA A 28 -0.94 9.58 1.73
CA ALA A 28 -1.41 8.47 2.55
C ALA A 28 -1.83 7.27 1.70
N VAL A 29 -2.51 7.51 0.56
CA VAL A 29 -2.89 6.44 -0.35
C VAL A 29 -1.65 5.76 -0.93
N THR A 30 -0.63 6.55 -1.29
CA THR A 30 0.62 6.01 -1.83
C THR A 30 1.35 5.14 -0.80
N VAL A 31 1.40 5.59 0.46
CA VAL A 31 1.99 4.80 1.54
C VAL A 31 1.23 3.49 1.72
N MET A 32 -0.11 3.53 1.72
CA MET A 32 -0.91 2.32 1.85
C MET A 32 -0.68 1.36 0.68
N ALA A 33 -0.57 1.89 -0.53
CA ALA A 33 -0.30 1.07 -1.71
C ALA A 33 1.04 0.34 -1.56
N ARG A 34 2.08 1.06 -1.12
CA ARG A 34 3.39 0.48 -0.88
C ARG A 34 3.33 -0.61 0.21
N VAL A 35 2.68 -0.30 1.32
CA VAL A 35 2.57 -1.23 2.44
C VAL A 35 1.87 -2.53 2.01
N HIS A 36 0.71 -2.42 1.37
CA HIS A 36 -0.02 -3.62 0.94
C HIS A 36 0.78 -4.43 -0.09
N SER A 37 1.42 -3.76 -1.03
CA SER A 37 2.22 -4.45 -2.04
C SER A 37 3.40 -5.18 -1.42
N MET A 38 4.05 -4.58 -0.42
CA MET A 38 5.16 -5.21 0.27
C MET A 38 4.73 -6.42 1.09
N TRP A 39 3.54 -6.38 1.71
CA TRP A 39 3.01 -7.55 2.41
C TRP A 39 2.88 -8.74 1.46
N LEU A 40 2.42 -8.49 0.23
CA LEU A 40 2.34 -9.55 -0.79
C LEU A 40 3.72 -10.01 -1.23
N LEU A 41 4.60 -9.07 -1.55
CA LEU A 41 5.94 -9.38 -2.07
C LEU A 41 6.75 -10.21 -1.07
N ARG A 42 6.70 -9.83 0.19
CA ARG A 42 7.41 -10.54 1.24
C ARG A 42 6.71 -11.82 1.69
N GLY A 43 5.50 -12.06 1.21
CA GLY A 43 4.74 -13.24 1.58
C GLY A 43 4.20 -13.22 3.01
N TRP A 44 4.14 -12.05 3.63
CA TRP A 44 3.61 -11.92 4.99
C TRP A 44 2.11 -12.16 5.03
N ASP A 45 1.41 -11.78 3.97
CA ASP A 45 -0.02 -12.00 3.82
C ASP A 45 -0.35 -12.06 2.34
N ARG A 46 -0.68 -13.24 1.84
CA ARG A 46 -1.06 -13.47 0.45
C ARG A 46 -2.55 -13.80 0.32
N SER A 47 -3.36 -13.37 1.27
CA SER A 47 -4.79 -13.57 1.22
C SER A 47 -5.42 -12.79 0.07
N THR A 48 -6.59 -13.24 -0.36
CA THR A 48 -7.37 -12.52 -1.37
C THR A 48 -7.69 -11.09 -0.91
N ALA A 49 -7.97 -10.92 0.39
CA ALA A 49 -8.24 -9.60 0.95
C ALA A 49 -7.05 -8.66 0.80
N ARG A 50 -5.83 -9.15 1.11
CA ARG A 50 -4.62 -8.34 0.96
C ARG A 50 -4.35 -8.00 -0.50
N TYR A 51 -4.54 -8.97 -1.39
CA TYR A 51 -4.38 -8.78 -2.83
C TYR A 51 -5.30 -7.67 -3.34
N GLN A 52 -6.57 -7.71 -2.94
CA GLN A 52 -7.53 -6.69 -3.37
C GLN A 52 -7.18 -5.31 -2.82
N LYS A 53 -6.70 -5.24 -1.58
CA LYS A 53 -6.26 -3.98 -1.00
C LYS A 53 -5.04 -3.41 -1.75
N ALA A 54 -4.08 -4.27 -2.07
CA ALA A 54 -2.90 -3.83 -2.82
C ALA A 54 -3.29 -3.30 -4.20
N LYS A 55 -4.18 -4.01 -4.89
CA LYS A 55 -4.65 -3.59 -6.21
C LYS A 55 -5.38 -2.26 -6.16
N SER A 56 -6.37 -2.15 -5.28
CA SER A 56 -7.20 -0.94 -5.22
C SER A 56 -6.41 0.28 -4.77
N THR A 57 -5.51 0.13 -3.80
CA THR A 57 -4.70 1.26 -3.34
C THR A 57 -3.67 1.69 -4.37
N ALA A 58 -3.07 0.75 -5.11
CA ALA A 58 -2.12 1.09 -6.17
C ALA A 58 -2.82 1.85 -7.30
N GLU A 59 -3.99 1.39 -7.72
CA GLU A 59 -4.77 2.06 -8.75
C GLU A 59 -5.18 3.46 -8.31
N ARG A 60 -5.64 3.58 -7.07
CA ARG A 60 -6.07 4.87 -6.53
C ARG A 60 -4.89 5.84 -6.38
N ALA A 61 -3.74 5.34 -5.95
CA ALA A 61 -2.54 6.18 -5.84
C ALA A 61 -2.16 6.78 -7.19
N LEU A 62 -2.25 5.99 -8.26
CA LEU A 62 -1.96 6.48 -9.60
C LEU A 62 -2.97 7.51 -10.08
N GLN A 63 -4.25 7.35 -9.69
CA GLN A 63 -5.28 8.33 -10.03
C GLN A 63 -5.04 9.66 -9.33
N LEU A 64 -4.64 9.60 -8.05
CA LEU A 64 -4.47 10.80 -7.23
C LEU A 64 -3.12 11.48 -7.45
N ALA A 65 -2.09 10.71 -7.78
CA ALA A 65 -0.73 11.23 -7.93
C ALA A 65 0.00 10.52 -9.08
N PRO A 66 -0.42 10.77 -10.34
CA PRO A 66 0.13 10.06 -11.49
C PRO A 66 1.62 10.33 -11.73
N ASP A 67 2.13 11.44 -11.22
CA ASP A 67 3.55 11.80 -11.37
C ASP A 67 4.40 11.35 -10.19
N GLU A 68 3.80 10.71 -9.19
CA GLU A 68 4.53 10.28 -8.00
C GLU A 68 5.23 8.95 -8.27
N PRO A 69 6.59 8.89 -8.20
CA PRO A 69 7.33 7.65 -8.44
C PRO A 69 6.91 6.50 -7.54
N GLU A 70 6.59 6.79 -6.28
CA GLU A 70 6.19 5.77 -5.31
C GLU A 70 4.88 5.06 -5.70
N ALA A 71 3.97 5.78 -6.36
CA ALA A 71 2.72 5.18 -6.83
C ALA A 71 3.00 4.16 -7.94
N HIS A 72 3.93 4.48 -8.83
CA HIS A 72 4.35 3.55 -9.90
C HIS A 72 5.11 2.36 -9.33
N VAL A 73 5.93 2.58 -8.32
CA VAL A 73 6.65 1.50 -7.63
C VAL A 73 5.66 0.52 -6.99
N ALA A 74 4.63 1.04 -6.33
CA ALA A 74 3.62 0.18 -5.69
C ALA A 74 2.90 -0.68 -6.73
N LEU A 75 2.54 -0.11 -7.88
CA LEU A 75 1.92 -0.88 -8.94
C LEU A 75 2.87 -1.94 -9.50
N ALA A 76 4.13 -1.57 -9.71
CA ALA A 76 5.14 -2.52 -10.21
C ALA A 76 5.30 -3.70 -9.26
N ILE A 77 5.40 -3.44 -7.96
CA ILE A 77 5.51 -4.50 -6.96
C ILE A 77 4.27 -5.41 -7.02
N PHE A 78 3.08 -4.81 -7.06
CA PHE A 78 1.84 -5.56 -7.16
C PHE A 78 1.82 -6.46 -8.39
N LEU A 79 2.22 -5.94 -9.56
CA LEU A 79 2.23 -6.71 -10.81
C LEU A 79 3.22 -7.87 -10.80
N TYR A 80 4.25 -7.78 -9.97
CA TYR A 80 5.23 -8.85 -9.83
C TYR A 80 4.77 -9.98 -8.91
N THR A 81 3.75 -9.76 -8.16
CA THR A 81 3.25 -10.77 -7.21
C THR A 81 2.04 -11.50 -7.76
#